data_4763934e2a84c63c7d04262ed58841a3
#
_entry.id   4763934e2a84c63c7d04262ed58841a3
#
_cell.length_a   1.000
_cell.length_b   1.000
_cell.length_c   1.000
_cell.angle_alpha   90.00
_cell.angle_beta   90.00
_cell.angle_gamma   90.00
#
_symmetry.space_group_name_H-M   'P 1'
#
loop_
_entity.id
_entity.type
_entity.pdbx_description
1 polymer ?
#
loop_
_entity_poly.entity_id
_entity_poly.type
_entity_poly.pdbx_seq_one_letter_code
_entity_poly.pdbx_strand_id
1 'polypeptide(L)'
;SRTILKYNPIPIEDLIGEKKREQINMSNVPVEKIKDYAAEDADLTYQLYLVFKTKLQSLKLETLFEKVEMPLIEVLFHMERAGININTQELEAFSKVLNQNLNALQETMFQEAGTTFNIDSPKQLGEILFGHLKLDEKAKKTKTGQFKTDEATLLKLKGKHSIIDHVLQYRTQKKLLTTYVDALPKLIEPKTNRVHTNYMQS
;
A
#
# COMPACT_ATOMS: atom_id res chain seq x y z
N SER A 1 20.30 -12.86 2.77
CA SER A 1 21.69 -13.23 3.07
C SER A 1 22.10 -12.82 4.50
N ARG A 2 21.88 -11.57 4.94
CA ARG A 2 22.36 -11.06 6.24
C ARG A 2 21.97 -11.93 7.43
N THR A 3 20.72 -12.38 7.51
CA THR A 3 20.20 -13.18 8.64
C THR A 3 20.67 -14.63 8.60
N ILE A 4 20.71 -15.24 7.43
CA ILE A 4 20.97 -16.68 7.25
C ILE A 4 22.47 -16.95 7.07
N LEU A 5 23.11 -16.26 6.12
CA LEU A 5 24.51 -16.47 5.78
C LEU A 5 25.47 -15.61 6.62
N LYS A 6 24.95 -14.67 7.44
CA LYS A 6 25.75 -13.70 8.21
C LYS A 6 26.65 -12.83 7.32
N TYR A 7 26.25 -12.61 6.09
CA TYR A 7 26.98 -11.87 5.07
C TYR A 7 26.25 -10.60 4.65
N ASN A 8 26.96 -9.49 4.52
CA ASN A 8 26.43 -8.22 4.06
C ASN A 8 26.73 -8.07 2.56
N PRO A 9 25.74 -8.21 1.67
CA PRO A 9 25.96 -8.04 0.23
C PRO A 9 26.26 -6.59 -0.15
N ILE A 10 26.84 -6.41 -1.31
CA ILE A 10 27.08 -5.11 -1.93
C ILE A 10 25.75 -4.38 -2.08
N PRO A 11 25.57 -3.16 -1.52
CA PRO A 11 24.34 -2.41 -1.68
C PRO A 11 24.15 -1.96 -3.13
N ILE A 12 22.95 -2.05 -3.67
CA ILE A 12 22.65 -1.54 -5.01
C ILE A 12 22.90 -0.03 -5.13
N GLU A 13 22.77 0.69 -4.02
CA GLU A 13 23.04 2.12 -3.93
C GLU A 13 24.49 2.49 -4.27
N ASP A 14 25.45 1.57 -4.07
CA ASP A 14 26.84 1.77 -4.44
C ASP A 14 27.06 1.80 -5.96
N LEU A 15 26.11 1.21 -6.72
CA LEU A 15 26.14 1.18 -8.18
C LEU A 15 25.32 2.30 -8.81
N ILE A 16 24.10 2.53 -8.33
CA ILE A 16 23.14 3.45 -8.95
C ILE A 16 22.94 4.77 -8.20
N GLY A 17 23.48 4.92 -7.00
CA GLY A 17 23.33 6.10 -6.15
C GLY A 17 22.21 6.01 -5.12
N GLU A 18 22.21 6.91 -4.14
CA GLU A 18 21.27 6.92 -3.02
C GLU A 18 19.83 7.32 -3.43
N LYS A 19 18.81 6.73 -2.80
CA LYS A 19 17.37 6.97 -3.06
C LYS A 19 16.91 8.44 -3.02
N LYS A 20 17.65 9.32 -2.38
CA LYS A 20 17.30 10.76 -2.25
C LYS A 20 18.00 11.65 -3.27
N ARG A 21 18.83 11.08 -4.13
CA ARG A 21 19.53 11.75 -5.23
C ARG A 21 19.07 11.11 -6.54
N GLU A 22 19.41 11.74 -7.67
CA GLU A 22 19.14 11.15 -8.98
C GLU A 22 19.85 9.79 -9.10
N GLN A 23 19.06 8.72 -9.05
CA GLN A 23 19.56 7.38 -9.30
C GLN A 23 19.68 7.17 -10.80
N ILE A 24 20.82 6.62 -11.24
CA ILE A 24 20.99 6.20 -12.63
C ILE A 24 20.31 4.85 -12.85
N ASN A 25 19.89 4.59 -14.09
CA ASN A 25 19.39 3.27 -14.45
C ASN A 25 20.55 2.27 -14.45
N MET A 26 20.32 1.03 -13.98
CA MET A 26 21.31 -0.04 -13.96
C MET A 26 21.94 -0.28 -15.35
N SER A 27 21.19 -0.10 -16.44
CA SER A 27 21.70 -0.18 -17.82
C SER A 27 22.79 0.84 -18.15
N ASN A 28 22.92 1.91 -17.37
CA ASN A 28 23.92 2.96 -17.54
C ASN A 28 25.16 2.73 -16.66
N VAL A 29 25.17 1.70 -15.83
CA VAL A 29 26.34 1.35 -15.00
C VAL A 29 27.31 0.54 -15.84
N PRO A 30 28.64 0.88 -15.86
CA PRO A 30 29.62 0.10 -16.59
C PRO A 30 29.71 -1.35 -16.12
N VAL A 31 29.84 -2.29 -17.07
CA VAL A 31 29.89 -3.74 -16.79
C VAL A 31 30.96 -4.08 -15.74
N GLU A 32 32.11 -3.41 -15.80
CA GLU A 32 33.19 -3.60 -14.84
C GLU A 32 32.84 -3.31 -13.39
N LYS A 33 31.83 -2.47 -13.17
CA LYS A 33 31.28 -2.19 -11.82
C LYS A 33 30.15 -3.14 -11.43
N ILE A 34 29.40 -3.66 -12.41
CA ILE A 34 28.28 -4.56 -12.16
C ILE A 34 28.73 -6.00 -11.92
N LYS A 35 29.84 -6.42 -12.54
CA LYS A 35 30.27 -7.84 -12.55
C LYS A 35 30.35 -8.45 -11.15
N ASP A 36 30.97 -7.75 -10.21
CA ASP A 36 31.17 -8.26 -8.85
C ASP A 36 29.83 -8.35 -8.09
N TYR A 37 28.98 -7.34 -8.23
CA TYR A 37 27.61 -7.34 -7.69
C TYR A 37 26.77 -8.50 -8.25
N ALA A 38 26.77 -8.69 -9.56
CA ALA A 38 26.00 -9.74 -10.20
C ALA A 38 26.52 -11.16 -9.87
N ALA A 39 27.85 -11.31 -9.77
CA ALA A 39 28.48 -12.57 -9.37
C ALA A 39 28.16 -12.89 -7.91
N GLU A 40 28.21 -11.89 -7.01
CA GLU A 40 27.86 -12.03 -5.61
C GLU A 40 26.39 -12.43 -5.45
N ASP A 41 25.46 -11.78 -6.15
CA ASP A 41 24.02 -12.12 -6.09
C ASP A 41 23.76 -13.57 -6.53
N ALA A 42 24.43 -14.06 -7.56
CA ALA A 42 24.33 -15.44 -8.02
C ALA A 42 24.90 -16.43 -6.97
N ASP A 43 26.08 -16.14 -6.43
CA ASP A 43 26.71 -17.00 -5.41
C ASP A 43 25.89 -17.04 -4.12
N LEU A 44 25.45 -15.90 -3.61
CA LEU A 44 24.59 -15.84 -2.42
C LEU A 44 23.27 -16.58 -2.60
N THR A 45 22.67 -16.51 -3.77
CA THR A 45 21.45 -17.25 -4.12
C THR A 45 21.72 -18.75 -4.07
N TYR A 46 22.82 -19.22 -4.61
CA TYR A 46 23.19 -20.63 -4.56
C TYR A 46 23.50 -21.11 -3.14
N GLN A 47 24.21 -20.33 -2.35
CA GLN A 47 24.46 -20.64 -0.94
C GLN A 47 23.17 -20.73 -0.13
N LEU A 48 22.23 -19.81 -0.34
CA LEU A 48 20.90 -19.86 0.29
C LEU A 48 20.12 -21.12 -0.12
N TYR A 49 20.20 -21.50 -1.40
CA TYR A 49 19.57 -22.75 -1.86
C TYR A 49 20.09 -23.96 -1.07
N LEU A 50 21.41 -24.09 -0.89
CA LEU A 50 21.99 -25.22 -0.14
C LEU A 50 21.51 -25.26 1.31
N VAL A 51 21.48 -24.10 1.98
CA VAL A 51 20.98 -23.99 3.36
C VAL A 51 19.51 -24.31 3.45
N PHE A 52 18.68 -23.74 2.56
CA PHE A 52 17.23 -23.95 2.61
C PHE A 52 16.84 -25.37 2.21
N LYS A 53 17.54 -26.01 1.28
CA LYS A 53 17.31 -27.42 0.93
C LYS A 53 17.40 -28.32 2.16
N THR A 54 18.49 -28.21 2.91
CA THR A 54 18.68 -28.96 4.16
C THR A 54 17.61 -28.62 5.21
N LYS A 55 17.23 -27.34 5.29
CA LYS A 55 16.22 -26.89 6.25
C LYS A 55 14.81 -27.39 5.91
N LEU A 56 14.42 -27.40 4.64
CA LEU A 56 13.15 -27.95 4.18
C LEU A 56 13.04 -29.45 4.54
N GLN A 57 14.12 -30.21 4.36
CA GLN A 57 14.20 -31.62 4.75
C GLN A 57 14.00 -31.81 6.26
N SER A 58 14.75 -31.08 7.07
CA SER A 58 14.67 -31.17 8.52
C SER A 58 13.28 -30.81 9.07
N LEU A 59 12.57 -29.88 8.42
CA LEU A 59 11.22 -29.44 8.77
C LEU A 59 10.11 -30.28 8.12
N LYS A 60 10.45 -31.27 7.28
CA LYS A 60 9.50 -32.11 6.51
C LYS A 60 8.57 -31.27 5.60
N LEU A 61 9.07 -30.20 5.02
CA LEU A 61 8.33 -29.28 4.15
C LEU A 61 8.58 -29.50 2.66
N GLU A 62 9.40 -30.49 2.27
CA GLU A 62 9.75 -30.75 0.86
C GLU A 62 8.50 -31.02 0.00
N THR A 63 7.57 -31.83 0.48
CA THR A 63 6.35 -32.14 -0.25
C THR A 63 5.49 -30.89 -0.48
N LEU A 64 5.37 -30.00 0.51
CA LEU A 64 4.67 -28.73 0.37
C LEU A 64 5.37 -27.87 -0.67
N PHE A 65 6.69 -27.73 -0.57
CA PHE A 65 7.48 -26.92 -1.48
C PHE A 65 7.38 -27.42 -2.93
N GLU A 66 7.58 -28.72 -3.17
CA GLU A 66 7.61 -29.28 -4.52
C GLU A 66 6.23 -29.42 -5.17
N LYS A 67 5.20 -29.75 -4.38
CA LYS A 67 3.85 -30.06 -4.92
C LYS A 67 2.88 -28.89 -4.87
N VAL A 68 3.16 -27.87 -4.09
CA VAL A 68 2.28 -26.70 -3.94
C VAL A 68 3.00 -25.40 -4.33
N GLU A 69 4.06 -25.03 -3.60
CA GLU A 69 4.70 -23.72 -3.75
C GLU A 69 5.37 -23.55 -5.13
N MET A 70 6.11 -24.55 -5.58
CA MET A 70 6.78 -24.48 -6.89
C MET A 70 5.80 -24.48 -8.07
N PRO A 71 4.79 -25.39 -8.13
CA PRO A 71 3.77 -25.33 -9.19
C PRO A 71 2.92 -24.05 -9.15
N LEU A 72 2.71 -23.45 -7.97
CA LEU A 72 1.97 -22.20 -7.83
C LEU A 72 2.63 -21.05 -8.62
N ILE A 73 3.95 -21.03 -8.75
CA ILE A 73 4.69 -20.03 -9.53
C ILE A 73 4.18 -19.97 -10.97
N GLU A 74 4.00 -21.12 -11.61
CA GLU A 74 3.50 -21.20 -12.98
C GLU A 74 2.05 -20.69 -13.08
N VAL A 75 1.20 -21.05 -12.12
CA VAL A 75 -0.18 -20.59 -12.04
C VAL A 75 -0.22 -19.07 -11.91
N LEU A 76 0.54 -18.51 -10.97
CA LEU A 76 0.61 -17.05 -10.75
C LEU A 76 1.15 -16.32 -12.00
N PHE A 77 2.19 -16.85 -12.63
CA PHE A 77 2.71 -16.32 -13.89
C PHE A 77 1.63 -16.23 -14.98
N HIS A 78 0.85 -17.29 -15.16
CA HIS A 78 -0.25 -17.29 -16.14
C HIS A 78 -1.36 -16.32 -15.75
N MET A 79 -1.70 -16.19 -14.46
CA MET A 79 -2.68 -15.22 -13.97
C MET A 79 -2.22 -13.77 -14.21
N GLU A 80 -0.96 -13.44 -13.89
CA GLU A 80 -0.38 -12.13 -14.13
C GLU A 80 -0.36 -11.79 -15.63
N ARG A 81 0.04 -12.76 -16.46
CA ARG A 81 0.08 -12.58 -17.89
C ARG A 81 -1.31 -12.47 -18.52
N ALA A 82 -2.30 -13.22 -18.05
CA ALA A 82 -3.67 -13.14 -18.52
C ALA A 82 -4.33 -11.81 -18.13
N GLY A 83 -4.01 -11.28 -16.95
CA GLY A 83 -4.61 -10.06 -16.42
C GLY A 83 -6.08 -10.23 -16.04
N ILE A 84 -6.63 -9.19 -15.41
CA ILE A 84 -8.01 -9.15 -14.88
C ILE A 84 -8.85 -8.22 -15.74
N ASN A 85 -10.00 -8.69 -16.17
CA ASN A 85 -10.98 -7.84 -16.86
C ASN A 85 -11.76 -7.02 -15.81
N ILE A 86 -11.90 -5.71 -16.08
CA ILE A 86 -12.62 -4.78 -15.19
C ILE A 86 -13.80 -4.21 -15.97
N ASN A 87 -14.98 -4.26 -15.35
CA ASN A 87 -16.17 -3.58 -15.88
C ASN A 87 -16.09 -2.07 -15.55
N THR A 88 -15.56 -1.30 -16.48
CA THR A 88 -15.39 0.15 -16.31
C THR A 88 -16.70 0.91 -16.22
N GLN A 89 -17.78 0.41 -16.86
CA GLN A 89 -19.10 1.04 -16.81
C GLN A 89 -19.70 0.96 -15.40
N GLU A 90 -19.61 -0.20 -14.77
CA GLU A 90 -20.05 -0.39 -13.39
C GLU A 90 -19.22 0.47 -12.40
N LEU A 91 -17.90 0.55 -12.60
CA LEU A 91 -17.06 1.41 -11.78
C LEU A 91 -17.41 2.89 -11.94
N GLU A 92 -17.70 3.34 -13.18
CA GLU A 92 -18.13 4.72 -13.43
C GLU A 92 -19.49 5.03 -12.75
N ALA A 93 -20.45 4.11 -12.85
CA ALA A 93 -21.73 4.23 -12.18
C ALA A 93 -21.54 4.30 -10.65
N PHE A 94 -20.70 3.43 -10.11
CA PHE A 94 -20.39 3.40 -8.69
C PHE A 94 -19.63 4.64 -8.22
N SER A 95 -18.71 5.19 -9.03
CA SER A 95 -18.04 6.46 -8.75
C SER A 95 -19.04 7.60 -8.58
N LYS A 96 -20.06 7.68 -9.44
CA LYS A 96 -21.13 8.70 -9.32
C LYS A 96 -21.88 8.59 -8.00
N VAL A 97 -22.26 7.36 -7.60
CA VAL A 97 -22.95 7.11 -6.32
C VAL A 97 -22.07 7.49 -5.13
N LEU A 98 -20.79 7.08 -5.13
CA LEU A 98 -19.87 7.43 -4.05
C LEU A 98 -19.66 8.94 -3.93
N ASN A 99 -19.51 9.65 -5.04
CA ASN A 99 -19.39 11.11 -5.03
C ASN A 99 -20.64 11.80 -4.47
N GLN A 100 -21.83 11.34 -4.81
CA GLN A 100 -23.08 11.87 -4.24
C GLN A 100 -23.13 11.66 -2.72
N ASN A 101 -22.78 10.45 -2.25
CA ASN A 101 -22.75 10.15 -0.81
C ASN A 101 -21.67 10.98 -0.07
N LEU A 102 -20.50 11.16 -0.65
CA LEU A 102 -19.42 11.98 -0.07
C LEU A 102 -19.85 13.43 0.06
N ASN A 103 -20.52 13.99 -0.95
CA ASN A 103 -21.05 15.36 -0.90
C ASN A 103 -22.12 15.48 0.21
N ALA A 104 -23.06 14.53 0.32
CA ALA A 104 -24.07 14.54 1.36
C ALA A 104 -23.46 14.44 2.78
N LEU A 105 -22.45 13.57 2.96
CA LEU A 105 -21.71 13.47 4.22
C LEU A 105 -20.96 14.77 4.53
N GLN A 106 -20.36 15.39 3.55
CA GLN A 106 -19.65 16.67 3.70
C GLN A 106 -20.59 17.77 4.17
N GLU A 107 -21.73 17.95 3.53
CA GLU A 107 -22.75 18.94 3.93
C GLU A 107 -23.25 18.68 5.36
N THR A 108 -23.51 17.42 5.71
CA THR A 108 -23.91 17.04 7.07
C THR A 108 -22.84 17.41 8.09
N MET A 109 -21.56 17.11 7.81
CA MET A 109 -20.45 17.47 8.70
C MET A 109 -20.26 18.96 8.84
N PHE A 110 -20.52 19.77 7.79
CA PHE A 110 -20.45 21.23 7.86
C PHE A 110 -21.58 21.80 8.73
N GLN A 111 -22.80 21.25 8.63
CA GLN A 111 -23.90 21.61 9.50
C GLN A 111 -23.61 21.28 10.97
N GLU A 112 -23.08 20.08 11.25
CA GLU A 112 -22.70 19.65 12.60
C GLU A 112 -21.57 20.46 13.21
N ALA A 113 -20.62 20.89 12.38
CA ALA A 113 -19.50 21.75 12.79
C ALA A 113 -19.85 23.24 12.88
N GLY A 114 -20.97 23.66 12.28
CA GLY A 114 -21.35 25.07 12.15
C GLY A 114 -20.42 25.90 11.26
N THR A 115 -19.52 25.25 10.52
CA THR A 115 -18.55 25.92 9.63
C THR A 115 -18.05 24.96 8.56
N THR A 116 -17.55 25.51 7.46
CA THR A 116 -16.90 24.73 6.39
C THR A 116 -15.41 24.54 6.68
N PHE A 117 -14.88 23.38 6.31
CA PHE A 117 -13.48 23.06 6.48
C PHE A 117 -13.05 21.95 5.50
N ASN A 118 -11.74 21.78 5.30
CA ASN A 118 -11.25 20.69 4.47
C ASN A 118 -11.19 19.39 5.30
N ILE A 119 -12.14 18.48 5.04
CA ILE A 119 -12.27 17.18 5.72
C ILE A 119 -11.06 16.28 5.47
N ASP A 120 -10.44 16.38 4.27
CA ASP A 120 -9.25 15.63 3.89
C ASP A 120 -7.96 16.18 4.54
N SER A 121 -8.04 17.32 5.24
CA SER A 121 -6.93 17.88 6.00
C SER A 121 -6.96 17.41 7.45
N PRO A 122 -6.04 16.54 7.92
CA PRO A 122 -5.99 16.11 9.31
C PRO A 122 -5.86 17.27 10.30
N LYS A 123 -5.21 18.36 9.88
CA LYS A 123 -5.05 19.57 10.71
C LYS A 123 -6.39 20.26 10.92
N GLN A 124 -7.11 20.58 9.84
CA GLN A 124 -8.40 21.28 9.94
C GLN A 124 -9.44 20.40 10.64
N LEU A 125 -9.52 19.13 10.29
CA LEU A 125 -10.40 18.20 10.98
C LEU A 125 -10.09 18.12 12.49
N GLY A 126 -8.82 18.07 12.87
CA GLY A 126 -8.42 18.07 14.27
C GLY A 126 -8.83 19.34 15.01
N GLU A 127 -8.67 20.51 14.40
CA GLU A 127 -9.12 21.79 14.98
C GLU A 127 -10.64 21.83 15.15
N ILE A 128 -11.41 21.28 14.21
CA ILE A 128 -12.87 21.18 14.35
C ILE A 128 -13.25 20.24 15.49
N LEU A 129 -12.73 19.01 15.51
CA LEU A 129 -13.16 18.02 16.49
C LEU A 129 -12.71 18.35 17.93
N PHE A 130 -11.50 18.88 18.10
CA PHE A 130 -10.89 19.05 19.42
C PHE A 130 -10.77 20.53 19.84
N GLY A 131 -10.66 21.46 18.88
CA GLY A 131 -10.63 22.89 19.18
C GLY A 131 -12.02 23.49 19.26
N HIS A 132 -12.85 23.28 18.25
CA HIS A 132 -14.19 23.89 18.14
C HIS A 132 -15.26 23.10 18.91
N LEU A 133 -15.43 21.83 18.58
CA LEU A 133 -16.43 20.95 19.20
C LEU A 133 -16.00 20.38 20.56
N LYS A 134 -14.72 20.46 20.91
CA LYS A 134 -14.13 20.04 22.21
C LYS A 134 -14.51 18.62 22.63
N LEU A 135 -14.53 17.68 21.67
CA LEU A 135 -14.99 16.31 21.90
C LEU A 135 -14.09 15.49 22.85
N ASP A 136 -12.82 15.93 23.02
CA ASP A 136 -11.89 15.37 23.99
C ASP A 136 -10.87 16.43 24.44
N GLU A 137 -10.96 16.87 25.68
CA GLU A 137 -10.03 17.85 26.28
C GLU A 137 -8.59 17.30 26.42
N LYS A 138 -8.45 15.97 26.45
CA LYS A 138 -7.15 15.27 26.56
C LYS A 138 -6.66 14.74 25.20
N ALA A 139 -7.16 15.32 24.09
CA ALA A 139 -6.79 14.89 22.76
C ALA A 139 -5.28 14.91 22.52
N LYS A 140 -4.74 13.77 22.06
CA LYS A 140 -3.30 13.63 21.81
C LYS A 140 -2.89 14.42 20.56
N LYS A 141 -1.70 15.02 20.64
CA LYS A 141 -1.08 15.70 19.50
C LYS A 141 0.06 14.86 18.91
N THR A 142 0.34 15.09 17.65
CA THR A 142 1.51 14.55 16.95
C THR A 142 2.77 15.28 17.41
N LYS A 143 3.95 14.80 16.99
CA LYS A 143 5.24 15.49 17.22
C LYS A 143 5.27 16.91 16.63
N THR A 144 4.44 17.20 15.62
CA THR A 144 4.31 18.50 14.95
C THR A 144 3.23 19.39 15.58
N GLY A 145 2.66 19.01 16.74
CA GLY A 145 1.66 19.79 17.48
C GLY A 145 0.23 19.68 16.95
N GLN A 146 -0.04 18.96 15.87
CA GLN A 146 -1.39 18.74 15.33
C GLN A 146 -2.14 17.69 16.13
N PHE A 147 -3.47 17.81 16.26
CA PHE A 147 -4.30 16.78 16.85
C PHE A 147 -4.25 15.48 16.04
N LYS A 148 -4.20 14.34 16.72
CA LYS A 148 -4.28 13.04 16.08
C LYS A 148 -5.73 12.76 15.65
N THR A 149 -5.94 12.50 14.38
CA THR A 149 -7.23 12.14 13.79
C THR A 149 -7.18 10.78 13.08
N ASP A 150 -6.25 9.90 13.50
CA ASP A 150 -6.20 8.53 13.00
C ASP A 150 -7.46 7.74 13.40
N GLU A 151 -7.73 6.66 12.66
CA GLU A 151 -8.92 5.83 12.85
C GLU A 151 -9.04 5.32 14.29
N ALA A 152 -7.93 4.87 14.89
CA ALA A 152 -7.92 4.38 16.27
C ALA A 152 -8.28 5.47 17.29
N THR A 153 -7.94 6.72 17.02
CA THR A 153 -8.32 7.88 17.84
C THR A 153 -9.81 8.20 17.67
N LEU A 154 -10.32 8.20 16.44
CA LEU A 154 -11.73 8.50 16.17
C LEU A 154 -12.66 7.40 16.70
N LEU A 155 -12.29 6.13 16.58
CA LEU A 155 -13.08 5.01 17.12
C LEU A 155 -13.29 5.11 18.65
N LYS A 156 -12.35 5.67 19.39
CA LYS A 156 -12.50 5.93 20.84
C LYS A 156 -13.53 7.02 21.16
N LEU A 157 -13.83 7.86 20.19
CA LEU A 157 -14.81 8.96 20.33
C LEU A 157 -16.18 8.58 19.77
N LYS A 158 -16.34 7.36 19.27
CA LYS A 158 -17.60 6.86 18.73
C LYS A 158 -18.69 6.95 19.80
N GLY A 159 -19.84 7.48 19.43
CA GLY A 159 -20.98 7.72 20.33
C GLY A 159 -20.93 9.03 21.12
N LYS A 160 -19.81 9.81 21.08
CA LYS A 160 -19.77 11.14 21.70
C LYS A 160 -20.43 12.22 20.84
N HIS A 161 -20.34 12.11 19.54
CA HIS A 161 -20.93 13.05 18.58
C HIS A 161 -21.08 12.36 17.23
N SER A 162 -22.18 12.62 16.50
CA SER A 162 -22.51 12.04 15.20
C SER A 162 -21.44 12.33 14.12
N ILE A 163 -20.78 13.48 14.20
CA ILE A 163 -19.70 13.86 13.26
C ILE A 163 -18.59 12.82 13.19
N ILE A 164 -18.32 12.08 14.27
CA ILE A 164 -17.29 11.05 14.31
C ILE A 164 -17.64 9.89 13.37
N ASP A 165 -18.90 9.43 13.41
CA ASP A 165 -19.36 8.37 12.53
C ASP A 165 -19.36 8.83 11.06
N HIS A 166 -19.75 10.07 10.79
CA HIS A 166 -19.72 10.66 9.45
C HIS A 166 -18.28 10.79 8.90
N VAL A 167 -17.32 11.21 9.73
CA VAL A 167 -15.90 11.27 9.33
C VAL A 167 -15.35 9.87 9.01
N LEU A 168 -15.65 8.86 9.81
CA LEU A 168 -15.23 7.48 9.56
C LEU A 168 -15.83 6.94 8.26
N GLN A 169 -17.13 7.18 8.05
CA GLN A 169 -17.82 6.78 6.83
C GLN A 169 -17.30 7.50 5.60
N TYR A 170 -17.07 8.82 5.70
CA TYR A 170 -16.48 9.63 4.64
C TYR A 170 -15.10 9.08 4.23
N ARG A 171 -14.21 8.83 5.18
CA ARG A 171 -12.87 8.29 4.91
C ARG A 171 -12.90 6.93 4.24
N THR A 172 -13.79 6.04 4.69
CA THR A 172 -13.96 4.72 4.08
C THR A 172 -14.41 4.84 2.62
N GLN A 173 -15.44 5.65 2.35
CA GLN A 173 -15.94 5.85 0.99
C GLN A 173 -14.94 6.61 0.11
N LYS A 174 -14.25 7.61 0.65
CA LYS A 174 -13.22 8.36 -0.06
C LYS A 174 -12.06 7.47 -0.48
N LYS A 175 -11.58 6.61 0.44
CA LYS A 175 -10.53 5.63 0.13
C LYS A 175 -10.98 4.66 -0.94
N LEU A 176 -12.21 4.12 -0.84
CA LEU A 176 -12.77 3.22 -1.84
C LEU A 176 -12.82 3.89 -3.22
N LEU A 177 -13.32 5.11 -3.28
CA LEU A 177 -13.39 5.90 -4.51
C LEU A 177 -12.01 6.13 -5.12
N THR A 178 -11.10 6.73 -4.36
CA THR A 178 -9.81 7.20 -4.91
C THR A 178 -8.81 6.08 -5.15
N THR A 179 -8.79 5.05 -4.29
CA THR A 179 -7.79 3.98 -4.36
C THR A 179 -8.19 2.87 -5.33
N TYR A 180 -9.49 2.62 -5.49
CA TYR A 180 -9.98 1.50 -6.29
C TYR A 180 -10.84 1.95 -7.45
N VAL A 181 -11.94 2.65 -7.20
CA VAL A 181 -12.95 2.92 -8.22
C VAL A 181 -12.41 3.80 -9.33
N ASP A 182 -11.75 4.90 -9.00
CA ASP A 182 -11.18 5.85 -9.96
C ASP A 182 -9.76 5.48 -10.42
N ALA A 183 -9.06 4.62 -9.66
CA ALA A 183 -7.69 4.24 -9.97
C ALA A 183 -7.61 3.03 -10.90
N LEU A 184 -8.42 1.99 -10.66
CA LEU A 184 -8.34 0.75 -11.43
C LEU A 184 -8.53 0.94 -12.96
N PRO A 185 -9.48 1.77 -13.44
CA PRO A 185 -9.62 1.99 -14.88
C PRO A 185 -8.36 2.57 -15.55
N LYS A 186 -7.56 3.33 -14.80
CA LYS A 186 -6.31 3.95 -15.30
C LYS A 186 -5.16 2.96 -15.44
N LEU A 187 -5.29 1.77 -14.84
CA LEU A 187 -4.30 0.69 -14.87
C LEU A 187 -4.57 -0.31 -15.99
N ILE A 188 -5.63 -0.11 -16.78
CA ILE A 188 -5.94 -1.00 -17.91
C ILE A 188 -4.88 -0.83 -18.99
N GLU A 189 -4.19 -1.93 -19.30
CA GLU A 189 -3.22 -1.98 -20.41
C GLU A 189 -3.97 -1.92 -21.77
N PRO A 190 -3.71 -0.92 -22.61
CA PRO A 190 -4.45 -0.73 -23.86
C PRO A 190 -4.37 -1.91 -24.83
N LYS A 191 -3.27 -2.67 -24.82
CA LYS A 191 -3.07 -3.81 -25.73
C LYS A 191 -3.91 -5.03 -25.36
N THR A 192 -4.10 -5.26 -24.06
CA THR A 192 -4.81 -6.44 -23.54
C THR A 192 -6.23 -6.13 -23.07
N ASN A 193 -6.54 -4.84 -22.88
CA ASN A 193 -7.75 -4.34 -22.25
C ASN A 193 -8.00 -4.95 -20.86
N ARG A 194 -6.90 -5.21 -20.12
CA ARG A 194 -6.93 -5.83 -18.80
C ARG A 194 -5.96 -5.14 -17.86
N VAL A 195 -6.19 -5.29 -16.56
CA VAL A 195 -5.24 -4.88 -15.52
C VAL A 195 -4.32 -6.05 -15.21
N HIS A 196 -3.02 -5.82 -15.26
CA HIS A 196 -1.98 -6.77 -14.90
C HIS A 196 -1.41 -6.39 -13.54
N THR A 197 -1.54 -7.30 -12.59
CA THR A 197 -1.05 -7.13 -11.21
C THR A 197 0.02 -8.17 -10.90
N ASN A 198 0.79 -7.95 -9.87
CA ASN A 198 1.73 -8.94 -9.34
C ASN A 198 1.07 -9.64 -8.15
N TYR A 199 1.09 -10.98 -8.14
CA TYR A 199 0.63 -11.78 -7.02
C TYR A 199 1.82 -12.12 -6.12
N MET A 200 1.83 -11.57 -4.91
CA MET A 200 2.87 -11.86 -3.93
C MET A 200 2.54 -13.16 -3.19
N GLN A 201 3.48 -14.12 -3.25
CA GLN A 201 3.30 -15.46 -2.67
C GLN A 201 3.62 -15.51 -1.17
N SER A 202 4.13 -14.43 -0.57
CA SER A 202 4.52 -14.34 0.84
C SER A 202 3.96 -13.11 1.51
#